data_e0a5a5b63113ed04a60b5b9e48960a75
#
_entry.id   e0a5a5b63113ed04a60b5b9e48960a75
#
_cell.length_a   1.000
_cell.length_b   1.000
_cell.length_c   1.000
_cell.angle_alpha   90.00
_cell.angle_beta   90.00
_cell.angle_gamma   90.00
#
_symmetry.space_group_name_H-M   'P 1'
#
loop_
_entity.id
_entity.type
_entity.pdbx_description
1 polymer ?
#
loop_
_entity_poly.entity_id
_entity_poly.type
_entity_poly.pdbx_seq_one_letter_code
_entity_poly.pdbx_strand_id
1 'polypeptide(L)'
;KINNQLKVELWGSGSPKREFLHVDDLANALIFLMENYDSKKTINIGTGKDISIKELSYSMQNIIGFRGEIEWNTSMPDGTARKLLDVSKINNLGWKANVKLKNGIASTYNWYTQNLK
;
A
#
# COMPACT_ATOMS: atom_id res chain seq x y z
N LYS A 1 5.71 14.63 11.37
CA LYS A 1 5.09 15.95 11.17
C LYS A 1 4.32 16.39 12.42
N ILE A 2 3.39 15.58 12.92
CA ILE A 2 2.53 15.92 14.08
C ILE A 2 3.39 16.21 15.35
N ASN A 3 4.46 15.44 15.56
CA ASN A 3 5.33 15.56 16.74
C ASN A 3 6.56 16.44 16.49
N ASN A 4 6.59 17.22 15.41
CA ASN A 4 7.72 18.09 15.03
C ASN A 4 9.08 17.38 14.98
N GLN A 5 9.10 16.09 14.70
CA GLN A 5 10.33 15.33 14.53
C GLN A 5 11.09 15.82 13.30
N LEU A 6 12.40 15.95 13.43
CA LEU A 6 13.29 16.39 12.36
C LEU A 6 13.68 15.24 11.44
N LYS A 7 13.54 14.00 11.91
CA LYS A 7 13.90 12.81 11.16
C LYS A 7 13.02 11.60 11.51
N VAL A 8 12.93 10.65 10.57
CA VAL A 8 12.30 9.36 10.75
C VAL A 8 13.28 8.29 10.31
N GLU A 9 13.58 7.35 11.21
CA GLU A 9 14.38 6.17 10.90
C GLU A 9 13.50 5.07 10.32
N LEU A 10 13.91 4.51 9.18
CA LEU A 10 13.31 3.34 8.55
C LEU A 10 14.31 2.20 8.49
N TRP A 11 13.86 0.98 8.79
CA TRP A 11 14.72 -0.20 8.84
C TRP A 11 15.00 -0.77 7.45
N GLY A 12 16.22 -1.28 7.26
CA GLY A 12 16.69 -1.92 6.05
C GLY A 12 17.14 -0.92 4.97
N SER A 13 17.25 -1.39 3.74
CA SER A 13 17.69 -0.59 2.58
C SER A 13 16.54 0.14 1.88
N GLY A 14 15.30 -0.28 2.14
CA GLY A 14 14.12 0.17 1.41
C GLY A 14 13.96 -0.45 0.02
N SER A 15 14.85 -1.38 -0.38
CA SER A 15 14.80 -2.05 -1.69
C SER A 15 13.66 -3.07 -1.84
N PRO A 16 13.17 -3.76 -0.78
CA PRO A 16 12.06 -4.69 -0.92
C PRO A 16 10.83 -4.06 -1.53
N LYS A 17 10.16 -4.83 -2.42
CA LYS A 17 8.93 -4.38 -3.10
C LYS A 17 7.69 -4.99 -2.46
N ARG A 18 6.65 -4.18 -2.37
CA ARG A 18 5.34 -4.56 -1.82
C ARG A 18 4.21 -4.00 -2.68
N GLU A 19 3.13 -4.75 -2.70
CA GLU A 19 1.86 -4.35 -3.28
C GLU A 19 0.98 -3.73 -2.20
N PHE A 20 0.24 -2.68 -2.56
CA PHE A 20 -0.67 -1.97 -1.67
C PHE A 20 -2.03 -1.80 -2.33
N LEU A 21 -3.07 -2.27 -1.65
CA LEU A 21 -4.45 -2.17 -2.08
C LEU A 21 -5.22 -1.23 -1.13
N HIS A 22 -5.99 -0.31 -1.68
CA HIS A 22 -6.85 0.57 -0.86
C HIS A 22 -8.00 -0.22 -0.26
N VAL A 23 -8.40 0.13 0.96
CA VAL A 23 -9.46 -0.59 1.70
C VAL A 23 -10.80 -0.57 0.97
N ASP A 24 -11.15 0.52 0.28
CA ASP A 24 -12.40 0.62 -0.48
C ASP A 24 -12.38 -0.30 -1.70
N ASP A 25 -11.23 -0.44 -2.38
CA ASP A 25 -11.08 -1.42 -3.45
C ASP A 25 -11.21 -2.86 -2.92
N LEU A 26 -10.63 -3.14 -1.73
CA LEU A 26 -10.79 -4.46 -1.11
C LEU A 26 -12.25 -4.75 -0.77
N ALA A 27 -12.96 -3.80 -0.16
CA ALA A 27 -14.38 -3.94 0.17
C ALA A 27 -15.23 -4.19 -1.10
N ASN A 28 -14.98 -3.40 -2.15
CA ASN A 28 -15.64 -3.56 -3.44
C ASN A 28 -15.34 -4.92 -4.09
N ALA A 29 -14.08 -5.39 -4.02
CA ALA A 29 -13.71 -6.71 -4.52
C ALA A 29 -14.44 -7.84 -3.81
N LEU A 30 -14.62 -7.73 -2.49
CA LEU A 30 -15.34 -8.75 -1.70
C LEU A 30 -16.81 -8.84 -2.11
N ILE A 31 -17.48 -7.69 -2.26
CA ILE A 31 -18.88 -7.64 -2.74
C ILE A 31 -18.96 -8.24 -4.15
N PHE A 32 -18.07 -7.82 -5.06
CA PHE A 32 -18.01 -8.34 -6.42
C PHE A 32 -17.85 -9.87 -6.43
N LEU A 33 -16.96 -10.42 -5.60
CA LEU A 33 -16.74 -11.87 -5.54
C LEU A 33 -17.92 -12.62 -4.94
N MET A 34 -18.65 -12.05 -4.00
CA MET A 34 -19.89 -12.65 -3.47
C MET A 34 -20.95 -12.83 -4.55
N GLU A 35 -20.99 -11.94 -5.54
CA GLU A 35 -21.96 -11.95 -6.62
C GLU A 35 -21.50 -12.75 -7.84
N ASN A 36 -20.18 -12.85 -8.08
CA ASN A 36 -19.63 -13.32 -9.37
C ASN A 36 -18.66 -14.51 -9.24
N TYR A 37 -18.43 -15.04 -8.04
CA TYR A 37 -17.47 -16.13 -7.83
C TYR A 37 -18.01 -17.24 -6.95
N ASP A 38 -18.49 -18.32 -7.60
CA ASP A 38 -18.96 -19.53 -6.93
C ASP A 38 -17.96 -20.69 -7.18
N SER A 39 -16.85 -20.68 -6.48
CA SER A 39 -15.82 -21.72 -6.57
C SER A 39 -15.09 -21.89 -5.25
N LYS A 40 -14.72 -23.15 -4.94
CA LYS A 40 -13.89 -23.48 -3.77
C LYS A 40 -12.40 -23.15 -3.96
N LYS A 41 -11.97 -22.71 -5.16
CA LYS A 41 -10.57 -22.38 -5.45
C LYS A 41 -10.22 -21.00 -4.90
N THR A 42 -9.04 -20.86 -4.32
CA THR A 42 -8.50 -19.57 -3.87
C THR A 42 -8.44 -18.56 -5.02
N ILE A 43 -8.70 -17.30 -4.69
CA ILE A 43 -8.56 -16.17 -5.59
C ILE A 43 -7.78 -15.06 -4.86
N ASN A 44 -6.81 -14.46 -5.53
CA ASN A 44 -6.05 -13.33 -5.01
C ASN A 44 -6.77 -12.01 -5.33
N ILE A 45 -6.78 -11.11 -4.36
CA ILE A 45 -7.27 -9.73 -4.52
C ILE A 45 -6.09 -8.79 -4.35
N GLY A 46 -5.82 -7.96 -5.34
CA GLY A 46 -4.70 -7.02 -5.31
C GLY A 46 -4.73 -6.08 -6.51
N THR A 47 -3.69 -5.27 -6.64
CA THR A 47 -3.52 -4.32 -7.76
C THR A 47 -2.72 -4.91 -8.92
N GLY A 48 -1.94 -5.97 -8.64
CA GLY A 48 -0.96 -6.54 -9.58
C GLY A 48 0.25 -5.64 -9.83
N LYS A 49 0.48 -4.62 -8.97
CA LYS A 49 1.58 -3.66 -9.08
C LYS A 49 2.26 -3.49 -7.73
N ASP A 50 3.57 -3.55 -7.73
CA ASP A 50 4.37 -3.32 -6.55
C ASP A 50 5.21 -2.03 -6.66
N ILE A 51 5.68 -1.56 -5.51
CA ILE A 51 6.56 -0.41 -5.36
C ILE A 51 7.60 -0.75 -4.29
N SER A 52 8.82 -0.21 -4.38
CA SER A 52 9.80 -0.37 -3.32
C SER A 52 9.37 0.40 -2.06
N ILE A 53 9.79 -0.08 -0.89
CA ILE A 53 9.54 0.64 0.38
C ILE A 53 10.16 2.04 0.34
N LYS A 54 11.30 2.17 -0.35
CA LYS A 54 11.97 3.46 -0.54
C LYS A 54 11.13 4.45 -1.34
N GLU A 55 10.59 4.03 -2.49
CA GLU A 55 9.70 4.87 -3.30
C GLU A 55 8.41 5.20 -2.56
N LEU A 56 7.84 4.23 -1.82
CA LEU A 56 6.67 4.45 -0.99
C LEU A 56 6.93 5.51 0.08
N SER A 57 8.05 5.42 0.81
CA SER A 57 8.38 6.36 1.90
C SER A 57 8.51 7.79 1.40
N TYR A 58 9.17 8.00 0.27
CA TYR A 58 9.25 9.33 -0.34
C TYR A 58 7.90 9.83 -0.87
N SER A 59 7.09 8.92 -1.44
CA SER A 59 5.74 9.28 -1.86
C SER A 59 4.88 9.73 -0.67
N MET A 60 4.95 9.00 0.45
CA MET A 60 4.28 9.38 1.69
C MET A 60 4.81 10.70 2.25
N GLN A 61 6.14 10.89 2.29
CA GLN A 61 6.76 12.12 2.74
C GLN A 61 6.19 13.34 2.01
N ASN A 62 6.10 13.25 0.68
CA ASN A 62 5.56 14.31 -0.16
C ASN A 62 4.07 14.57 0.10
N ILE A 63 3.27 13.49 0.14
CA ILE A 63 1.80 13.60 0.30
C ILE A 63 1.44 14.21 1.65
N ILE A 64 2.09 13.75 2.74
CA ILE A 64 1.81 14.25 4.09
C ILE A 64 2.52 15.59 4.40
N GLY A 65 3.41 16.04 3.52
CA GLY A 65 4.19 17.28 3.71
C GLY A 65 5.14 17.19 4.89
N PHE A 66 5.80 16.04 5.10
CA PHE A 66 6.85 15.90 6.09
C PHE A 66 8.16 16.51 5.55
N ARG A 67 8.71 17.50 6.24
CA ARG A 67 9.92 18.24 5.84
C ARG A 67 11.20 17.73 6.48
N GLY A 68 11.10 16.71 7.35
CA GLY A 68 12.24 16.09 7.99
C GLY A 68 12.97 15.12 7.06
N GLU A 69 14.05 14.55 7.56
CA GLU A 69 14.90 13.60 6.86
C GLU A 69 14.39 12.16 7.03
N ILE A 70 14.54 11.33 6.00
CA ILE A 70 14.37 9.88 6.08
C ILE A 70 15.73 9.23 6.15
N GLU A 71 16.03 8.62 7.30
CA GLU A 71 17.26 7.86 7.54
C GLU A 71 16.99 6.35 7.36
N TRP A 72 17.88 5.66 6.65
CA TRP A 72 17.79 4.21 6.46
C TRP A 72 18.78 3.49 7.39
N ASN A 73 18.25 2.69 8.31
CA ASN A 73 19.06 1.86 9.19
C ASN A 73 19.35 0.50 8.52
N THR A 74 20.42 0.44 7.75
CA THR A 74 20.85 -0.76 7.03
C THR A 74 21.49 -1.85 7.92
N SER A 75 21.67 -1.58 9.23
CA SER A 75 22.04 -2.63 10.18
C SER A 75 20.87 -3.56 10.49
N MET A 76 19.64 -3.11 10.23
CA MET A 76 18.45 -3.92 10.31
C MET A 76 18.21 -4.68 8.99
N PRO A 77 17.78 -5.95 9.07
CA PRO A 77 17.60 -6.78 7.87
C PRO A 77 16.45 -6.28 6.99
N ASP A 78 16.66 -6.41 5.68
CA ASP A 78 15.56 -6.35 4.73
C ASP A 78 14.65 -7.58 4.89
N GLY A 79 13.36 -7.39 4.70
CA GLY A 79 12.43 -8.52 4.58
C GLY A 79 12.52 -9.20 3.20
N THR A 80 11.56 -10.08 2.90
CA THR A 80 11.45 -10.74 1.58
C THR A 80 11.57 -9.72 0.45
N ALA A 81 12.44 -9.99 -0.55
CA ALA A 81 12.76 -9.04 -1.61
C ALA A 81 11.53 -8.54 -2.39
N ARG A 82 10.57 -9.44 -2.66
CA ARG A 82 9.34 -9.08 -3.39
C ARG A 82 8.14 -9.88 -2.89
N LYS A 83 6.99 -9.21 -2.74
CA LYS A 83 5.68 -9.83 -2.53
C LYS A 83 4.69 -9.15 -3.48
N LEU A 84 4.27 -9.88 -4.50
CA LEU A 84 3.31 -9.46 -5.50
C LEU A 84 2.34 -10.59 -5.78
N LEU A 85 1.05 -10.30 -5.80
CA LEU A 85 0.01 -11.28 -6.10
C LEU A 85 -0.20 -11.39 -7.61
N ASP A 86 -0.46 -12.61 -8.09
CA ASP A 86 -1.06 -12.81 -9.40
C ASP A 86 -2.56 -12.57 -9.31
N VAL A 87 -3.01 -11.48 -9.91
CA VAL A 87 -4.41 -11.03 -9.91
C VAL A 87 -5.13 -11.33 -11.23
N SER A 88 -4.52 -12.12 -12.12
CA SER A 88 -5.07 -12.43 -13.44
C SER A 88 -6.46 -13.05 -13.34
N LYS A 89 -6.69 -13.91 -12.36
CA LYS A 89 -7.96 -14.59 -12.15
C LYS A 89 -9.11 -13.64 -11.85
N ILE A 90 -8.94 -12.72 -10.91
CA ILE A 90 -9.99 -11.74 -10.58
C ILE A 90 -10.18 -10.72 -11.71
N ASN A 91 -9.08 -10.33 -12.38
CA ASN A 91 -9.16 -9.44 -13.54
C ASN A 91 -9.95 -10.07 -14.71
N ASN A 92 -9.78 -11.37 -14.94
CA ASN A 92 -10.52 -12.11 -15.96
C ASN A 92 -12.01 -12.25 -15.62
N LEU A 93 -12.39 -12.17 -14.34
CA LEU A 93 -13.79 -12.10 -13.92
C LEU A 93 -14.41 -10.71 -14.14
N GLY A 94 -13.58 -9.69 -14.43
CA GLY A 94 -14.04 -8.33 -14.73
C GLY A 94 -13.73 -7.30 -13.63
N TRP A 95 -13.14 -7.68 -12.48
CA TRP A 95 -12.80 -6.73 -11.43
C TRP A 95 -11.33 -6.28 -11.52
N LYS A 96 -11.10 -5.00 -11.26
CA LYS A 96 -9.75 -4.41 -11.13
C LYS A 96 -9.75 -3.34 -10.05
N ALA A 97 -8.64 -3.23 -9.32
CA ALA A 97 -8.41 -2.12 -8.39
C ALA A 97 -8.43 -0.78 -9.13
N ASN A 98 -9.12 0.20 -8.57
CA ASN A 98 -9.38 1.50 -9.20
C ASN A 98 -8.66 2.66 -8.49
N VAL A 99 -8.41 2.55 -7.18
CA VAL A 99 -7.78 3.61 -6.40
C VAL A 99 -6.27 3.62 -6.65
N LYS A 100 -5.76 4.71 -7.24
CA LYS A 100 -4.32 4.91 -7.44
C LYS A 100 -3.63 5.06 -6.09
N LEU A 101 -2.43 4.47 -5.92
CA LEU A 101 -1.69 4.46 -4.65
C LEU A 101 -1.56 5.87 -4.03
N LYS A 102 -1.19 6.88 -4.80
CA LYS A 102 -1.06 8.26 -4.29
C LYS A 102 -2.38 8.80 -3.72
N ASN A 103 -3.49 8.54 -4.41
CA ASN A 103 -4.82 8.97 -3.97
C ASN A 103 -5.25 8.23 -2.71
N GLY A 104 -4.98 6.91 -2.66
CA GLY A 104 -5.25 6.08 -1.48
C GLY A 104 -4.47 6.55 -0.25
N ILE A 105 -3.17 6.85 -0.39
CA ILE A 105 -2.36 7.40 0.70
C ILE A 105 -2.94 8.75 1.18
N ALA A 106 -3.27 9.65 0.24
CA ALA A 106 -3.82 10.96 0.59
C ALA A 106 -5.16 10.86 1.32
N SER A 107 -6.09 10.02 0.85
CA SER A 107 -7.40 9.81 1.50
C SER A 107 -7.25 9.18 2.88
N THR A 108 -6.40 8.16 3.02
CA THR A 108 -6.11 7.52 4.31
C THR A 108 -5.49 8.50 5.30
N TYR A 109 -4.55 9.33 4.85
CA TYR A 109 -3.93 10.34 5.70
C TYR A 109 -4.93 11.42 6.15
N ASN A 110 -5.79 11.88 5.25
CA ASN A 110 -6.85 12.84 5.60
C ASN A 110 -7.82 12.24 6.63
N TRP A 111 -8.27 11.01 6.41
CA TRP A 111 -9.13 10.31 7.37
C TRP A 111 -8.43 10.20 8.74
N TYR A 112 -7.16 9.77 8.76
CA TYR A 112 -6.39 9.63 9.99
C TYR A 112 -6.29 10.95 10.75
N THR A 113 -5.98 12.07 10.07
CA THR A 113 -5.84 13.38 10.73
C THR A 113 -7.16 13.94 11.25
N GLN A 114 -8.28 13.62 10.61
CA GLN A 114 -9.61 14.03 11.07
C GLN A 114 -10.12 13.19 12.25
N ASN A 115 -9.63 11.96 12.41
CA ASN A 115 -10.07 11.04 13.46
C ASN A 115 -9.01 10.83 14.58
N LEU A 116 -7.91 11.57 14.57
CA LEU A 116 -6.99 11.66 15.70
C LEU A 116 -7.72 12.31 16.89
N LYS A 117 -7.89 11.53 17.96
CA LYS A 117 -8.36 12.01 19.27
C LYS A 117 -7.18 12.33 20.16
#